data_59cfad3760252d4586b0a5d44b2d8f7e
#
_entry.id   59cfad3760252d4586b0a5d44b2d8f7e
#
_cell.length_a   1.000
_cell.length_b   1.000
_cell.length_c   1.000
_cell.angle_alpha   90.00
_cell.angle_beta   90.00
_cell.angle_gamma   90.00
#
_symmetry.space_group_name_H-M   'P 1'
#
loop_
_entity.id
_entity.type
_entity.pdbx_description
1 polymer ?
#
loop_
_entity_poly.entity_id
_entity_poly.type
_entity_poly.pdbx_seq_one_letter_code
_entity_poly.pdbx_strand_id
1 'polypeptide(L)'
;MHNLRKRFTNGGSQMVATIKDVAKKANVSISTVSRVLSNQMHVSSSTYKRIQDAVAELNYIPNSSAVSLVKKSSTTVLYADSFYKGRPYENPHMFDIISGSSHELRKKGYFLGLLDLDRSKEKAEEQIINAIQSKKADGILINGHYVTPAIEKVLLATDFPHICIGK
;
A
#
# COMPACT_ATOMS: atom_id res chain seq x y z
N MET A 1 25.43 -1.37 -7.57
CA MET A 1 24.32 -0.63 -6.95
C MET A 1 24.56 0.87 -6.71
N HIS A 2 25.65 1.46 -7.19
CA HIS A 2 26.03 2.86 -6.86
C HIS A 2 25.51 3.92 -7.85
N ASN A 3 24.85 3.50 -8.94
CA ASN A 3 24.53 4.43 -10.07
C ASN A 3 23.05 4.86 -10.18
N LEU A 4 22.16 4.34 -9.34
CA LEU A 4 20.74 4.71 -9.37
C LEU A 4 20.45 6.05 -8.65
N ARG A 5 21.25 6.41 -7.64
CA ARG A 5 21.05 7.68 -6.90
C ARG A 5 21.33 8.95 -7.74
N LYS A 6 22.19 8.88 -8.74
CA LYS A 6 22.57 10.06 -9.56
C LYS A 6 21.57 10.44 -10.66
N ARG A 7 20.65 9.55 -11.04
CA ARG A 7 19.67 9.85 -12.11
C ARG A 7 18.41 10.57 -11.63
N PHE A 8 18.15 10.59 -10.33
CA PHE A 8 16.95 11.25 -9.76
C PHE A 8 17.18 12.67 -9.25
N THR A 9 18.41 13.20 -9.34
CA THR A 9 18.76 14.53 -8.81
C THR A 9 18.86 15.63 -9.85
N ASN A 10 18.67 15.36 -11.14
CA ASN A 10 18.78 16.35 -12.23
C ASN A 10 17.44 16.60 -12.96
N GLY A 11 16.32 16.54 -12.27
CA GLY A 11 15.07 17.16 -12.71
C GLY A 11 14.86 18.42 -11.90
N GLY A 12 14.78 19.59 -12.55
CA GLY A 12 14.49 20.84 -11.87
C GLY A 12 13.36 20.65 -10.88
N SER A 13 13.50 21.20 -9.68
CA SER A 13 12.51 21.16 -8.61
C SER A 13 11.22 21.84 -9.08
N GLN A 14 10.38 21.13 -9.83
CA GLN A 14 8.97 21.47 -9.87
C GLN A 14 8.46 21.25 -8.44
N MET A 15 8.17 22.35 -7.75
CA MET A 15 7.55 22.29 -6.44
C MET A 15 6.24 21.52 -6.59
N VAL A 16 6.24 20.29 -6.11
CA VAL A 16 5.03 19.44 -6.12
C VAL A 16 4.00 20.13 -5.24
N ALA A 17 2.85 20.46 -5.84
CA ALA A 17 1.77 21.11 -5.11
C ALA A 17 1.38 20.30 -3.87
N THR A 18 1.11 20.99 -2.79
CA THR A 18 0.73 20.40 -1.51
C THR A 18 -0.76 20.61 -1.24
N ILE A 19 -1.31 19.86 -0.28
CA ILE A 19 -2.69 20.08 0.18
C ILE A 19 -2.91 21.51 0.71
N LYS A 20 -1.85 22.15 1.22
CA LYS A 20 -1.89 23.54 1.68
C LYS A 20 -2.12 24.51 0.53
N ASP A 21 -1.50 24.24 -0.61
CA ASP A 21 -1.66 25.07 -1.81
C ASP A 21 -3.07 24.94 -2.39
N VAL A 22 -3.64 23.73 -2.40
CA VAL A 22 -5.03 23.48 -2.77
C VAL A 22 -5.99 24.23 -1.83
N ALA A 23 -5.79 24.12 -0.53
CA ALA A 23 -6.61 24.78 0.48
C ALA A 23 -6.58 26.31 0.33
N LYS A 24 -5.40 26.89 0.12
CA LYS A 24 -5.21 28.33 -0.13
C LYS A 24 -5.92 28.76 -1.41
N LYS A 25 -5.74 28.01 -2.52
CA LYS A 25 -6.34 28.32 -3.81
C LYS A 25 -7.88 28.22 -3.79
N ALA A 26 -8.41 27.17 -3.15
CA ALA A 26 -9.85 26.97 -3.02
C ALA A 26 -10.50 27.85 -1.92
N ASN A 27 -9.71 28.60 -1.17
CA ASN A 27 -10.16 29.42 -0.02
C ASN A 27 -10.99 28.61 0.99
N VAL A 28 -10.41 27.49 1.45
CA VAL A 28 -11.00 26.61 2.48
C VAL A 28 -9.90 26.11 3.41
N SER A 29 -10.28 25.46 4.51
CA SER A 29 -9.30 24.84 5.42
C SER A 29 -8.68 23.58 4.82
N ILE A 30 -7.45 23.22 5.24
CA ILE A 30 -6.79 21.98 4.86
C ILE A 30 -7.65 20.76 5.22
N SER A 31 -8.30 20.80 6.38
CA SER A 31 -9.20 19.73 6.82
C SER A 31 -10.41 19.57 5.92
N THR A 32 -10.95 20.67 5.38
CA THR A 32 -12.04 20.63 4.41
C THR A 32 -11.60 19.96 3.10
N VAL A 33 -10.44 20.35 2.55
CA VAL A 33 -9.87 19.70 1.37
C VAL A 33 -9.66 18.22 1.61
N SER A 34 -9.00 17.85 2.72
CA SER A 34 -8.71 16.45 3.05
C SER A 34 -9.99 15.61 3.14
N ARG A 35 -11.03 16.09 3.81
CA ARG A 35 -12.30 15.37 3.97
C ARG A 35 -13.07 15.27 2.67
N VAL A 36 -13.07 16.30 1.83
CA VAL A 36 -13.70 16.27 0.51
C VAL A 36 -13.00 15.26 -0.41
N LEU A 37 -11.67 15.29 -0.46
CA LEU A 37 -10.89 14.35 -1.29
C LEU A 37 -10.99 12.89 -0.81
N SER A 38 -11.27 12.66 0.47
CA SER A 38 -11.51 11.34 1.04
C SER A 38 -12.97 10.88 1.06
N ASN A 39 -13.88 11.65 0.45
CA ASN A 39 -15.33 11.40 0.47
C ASN A 39 -15.95 11.34 1.88
N GLN A 40 -15.36 12.01 2.85
CA GLN A 40 -15.80 11.99 4.25
C GLN A 40 -16.67 13.21 4.64
N MET A 41 -16.88 14.13 3.74
CA MET A 41 -17.64 15.35 4.01
C MET A 41 -18.39 15.82 2.76
N HIS A 42 -19.67 16.09 2.93
CA HIS A 42 -20.45 16.82 1.95
C HIS A 42 -20.30 18.32 2.20
N VAL A 43 -19.94 19.04 1.15
CA VAL A 43 -19.87 20.51 1.12
C VAL A 43 -20.83 21.01 0.05
N SER A 44 -21.09 22.33 0.02
CA SER A 44 -21.89 22.91 -1.06
C SER A 44 -21.26 22.62 -2.43
N SER A 45 -22.09 22.49 -3.47
CA SER A 45 -21.62 22.24 -4.84
C SER A 45 -20.59 23.27 -5.31
N SER A 46 -20.74 24.51 -4.89
CA SER A 46 -19.78 25.59 -5.21
C SER A 46 -18.42 25.38 -4.52
N THR A 47 -18.41 24.94 -3.28
CA THR A 47 -17.18 24.63 -2.54
C THR A 47 -16.51 23.40 -3.12
N TYR A 48 -17.25 22.34 -3.43
CA TYR A 48 -16.74 21.15 -4.09
C TYR A 48 -16.06 21.50 -5.41
N LYS A 49 -16.73 22.29 -6.26
CA LYS A 49 -16.18 22.72 -7.55
C LYS A 49 -14.87 23.49 -7.37
N ARG A 50 -14.81 24.48 -6.46
CA ARG A 50 -13.57 25.24 -6.20
C ARG A 50 -12.41 24.35 -5.78
N ILE A 51 -12.66 23.29 -4.98
CA ILE A 51 -11.63 22.35 -4.58
C ILE A 51 -11.16 21.53 -5.79
N GLN A 52 -12.08 21.01 -6.62
CA GLN A 52 -11.74 20.24 -7.81
C GLN A 52 -10.97 21.08 -8.83
N ASP A 53 -11.38 22.32 -9.08
CA ASP A 53 -10.69 23.27 -9.97
C ASP A 53 -9.27 23.54 -9.46
N ALA A 54 -9.10 23.76 -8.16
CA ALA A 54 -7.79 23.98 -7.55
C ALA A 54 -6.88 22.74 -7.65
N VAL A 55 -7.42 21.53 -7.46
CA VAL A 55 -6.69 20.25 -7.63
C VAL A 55 -6.21 20.12 -9.07
N ALA A 56 -7.09 20.36 -10.04
CA ALA A 56 -6.76 20.23 -11.46
C ALA A 56 -5.71 21.27 -11.90
N GLU A 57 -5.88 22.55 -11.55
CA GLU A 57 -4.96 23.61 -11.94
C GLU A 57 -3.57 23.47 -11.30
N LEU A 58 -3.48 22.94 -10.09
CA LEU A 58 -2.23 22.70 -9.39
C LEU A 58 -1.60 21.34 -9.73
N ASN A 59 -2.28 20.52 -10.54
CA ASN A 59 -1.91 19.11 -10.76
C ASN A 59 -1.62 18.38 -9.44
N TYR A 60 -2.43 18.67 -8.42
CA TYR A 60 -2.22 18.09 -7.09
C TYR A 60 -2.61 16.63 -7.05
N ILE A 61 -1.67 15.78 -6.65
CA ILE A 61 -1.90 14.37 -6.41
C ILE A 61 -1.86 14.14 -4.89
N PRO A 62 -2.95 13.61 -4.29
CA PRO A 62 -2.97 13.30 -2.86
C PRO A 62 -1.81 12.37 -2.47
N ASN A 63 -1.09 12.71 -1.42
CA ASN A 63 -0.04 11.85 -0.88
C ASN A 63 -0.70 10.59 -0.28
N SER A 64 -0.43 9.43 -0.88
CA SER A 64 -0.99 8.14 -0.44
C SER A 64 -0.68 7.84 1.03
N SER A 65 0.51 8.16 1.50
CA SER A 65 0.88 7.96 2.91
C SER A 65 0.05 8.81 3.86
N ALA A 66 -0.24 10.08 3.50
CA ALA A 66 -1.11 10.93 4.31
C ALA A 66 -2.56 10.44 4.29
N VAL A 67 -3.04 9.97 3.14
CA VAL A 67 -4.38 9.39 2.99
C VAL A 67 -4.49 8.09 3.82
N SER A 68 -3.48 7.23 3.78
CA SER A 68 -3.41 5.98 4.54
C SER A 68 -3.46 6.22 6.05
N LEU A 69 -2.76 7.24 6.55
CA LEU A 69 -2.80 7.62 7.96
C LEU A 69 -4.22 8.03 8.41
N VAL A 70 -4.92 8.79 7.59
CA VAL A 70 -6.30 9.23 7.89
C VAL A 70 -7.28 8.07 7.81
N LYS A 71 -7.14 7.20 6.82
CA LYS A 71 -7.99 6.02 6.61
C LYS A 71 -7.66 4.86 7.54
N LYS A 72 -6.53 4.89 8.25
CA LYS A 72 -5.98 3.76 9.03
C LYS A 72 -5.84 2.48 8.18
N SER A 73 -5.59 2.64 6.89
CA SER A 73 -5.47 1.56 5.91
C SER A 73 -4.26 1.82 5.01
N SER A 74 -3.42 0.84 4.82
CA SER A 74 -2.26 0.92 3.93
C SER A 74 -2.65 0.76 2.45
N THR A 75 -3.89 0.31 2.19
CA THR A 75 -4.37 -0.11 0.87
C THR A 75 -3.45 -1.15 0.21
N THR A 76 -2.77 -1.94 1.01
CA THR A 76 -1.81 -2.94 0.56
C THR A 76 -2.17 -4.30 1.14
N VAL A 77 -2.12 -5.33 0.31
CA VAL A 77 -2.12 -6.73 0.71
C VAL A 77 -0.76 -7.31 0.34
N LEU A 78 -0.10 -7.98 1.25
CA LEU A 78 1.19 -8.61 0.98
C LEU A 78 1.01 -10.03 0.45
N TYR A 79 1.86 -10.45 -0.48
CA TYR A 79 2.10 -11.85 -0.80
C TYR A 79 3.47 -12.22 -0.25
N ALA A 80 3.47 -13.13 0.72
CA ALA A 80 4.65 -13.60 1.43
C ALA A 80 5.09 -14.96 0.87
N ASP A 81 6.21 -14.98 0.20
CA ASP A 81 6.87 -16.17 -0.35
C ASP A 81 8.38 -15.89 -0.51
N SER A 82 9.17 -16.88 -0.84
CA SER A 82 10.58 -16.70 -1.16
C SER A 82 10.77 -16.53 -2.67
N PHE A 83 11.32 -15.40 -3.10
CA PHE A 83 11.49 -15.02 -4.50
C PHE A 83 12.93 -15.15 -5.00
N TYR A 84 13.77 -15.95 -4.33
CA TYR A 84 15.17 -16.09 -4.73
C TYR A 84 15.32 -16.75 -6.11
N LYS A 85 16.45 -16.46 -6.75
CA LYS A 85 16.79 -16.92 -8.09
C LYS A 85 16.79 -18.46 -8.13
N GLY A 86 15.91 -19.06 -8.95
CA GLY A 86 15.71 -20.51 -9.06
C GLY A 86 14.29 -20.99 -8.68
N ARG A 87 13.64 -20.34 -7.74
CA ARG A 87 12.30 -20.71 -7.28
C ARG A 87 11.16 -20.59 -8.32
N PRO A 88 11.18 -19.67 -9.29
CA PRO A 88 10.13 -19.62 -10.33
C PRO A 88 9.93 -20.92 -11.09
N TYR A 89 11.01 -21.75 -11.17
CA TYR A 89 10.95 -23.07 -11.80
C TYR A 89 10.39 -24.17 -10.86
N GLU A 90 10.41 -23.92 -9.55
CA GLU A 90 9.89 -24.85 -8.55
C GLU A 90 8.40 -24.62 -8.25
N ASN A 91 7.91 -23.38 -8.46
CA ASN A 91 6.50 -23.04 -8.29
C ASN A 91 5.96 -22.31 -9.54
N PRO A 92 5.55 -23.05 -10.58
CA PRO A 92 5.03 -22.45 -11.81
C PRO A 92 3.76 -21.61 -11.59
N HIS A 93 3.01 -21.89 -10.53
CA HIS A 93 1.77 -21.15 -10.20
C HIS A 93 2.01 -19.82 -9.50
N MET A 94 3.24 -19.53 -9.07
CA MET A 94 3.53 -18.27 -8.35
C MET A 94 3.18 -17.05 -9.19
N PHE A 95 3.44 -17.09 -10.50
CA PHE A 95 3.13 -16.00 -11.40
C PHE A 95 1.63 -15.80 -11.57
N ASP A 96 0.87 -16.88 -11.63
CA ASP A 96 -0.59 -16.85 -11.71
C ASP A 96 -1.19 -16.29 -10.42
N ILE A 97 -0.66 -16.68 -9.26
CA ILE A 97 -1.08 -16.16 -7.95
C ILE A 97 -0.85 -14.65 -7.89
N ILE A 98 0.36 -14.18 -8.25
CA ILE A 98 0.71 -12.75 -8.24
C ILE A 98 -0.19 -11.97 -9.22
N SER A 99 -0.32 -12.46 -10.45
CA SER A 99 -1.09 -11.80 -11.50
C SER A 99 -2.58 -11.74 -11.14
N GLY A 100 -3.17 -12.87 -10.76
CA GLY A 100 -4.58 -12.97 -10.39
C GLY A 100 -4.91 -12.13 -9.16
N SER A 101 -4.10 -12.25 -8.10
CA SER A 101 -4.29 -11.47 -6.87
C SER A 101 -4.15 -9.97 -7.12
N SER A 102 -3.13 -9.55 -7.89
CA SER A 102 -2.93 -8.14 -8.24
C SER A 102 -4.12 -7.58 -9.03
N HIS A 103 -4.66 -8.38 -9.98
CA HIS A 103 -5.82 -7.97 -10.77
C HIS A 103 -7.07 -7.75 -9.90
N GLU A 104 -7.40 -8.69 -9.01
CA GLU A 104 -8.57 -8.61 -8.16
C GLU A 104 -8.45 -7.52 -7.08
N LEU A 105 -7.28 -7.40 -6.46
CA LEU A 105 -7.02 -6.37 -5.46
C LEU A 105 -7.14 -4.96 -6.05
N ARG A 106 -6.62 -4.74 -7.26
CA ARG A 106 -6.71 -3.45 -7.95
C ARG A 106 -8.14 -3.01 -8.21
N LYS A 107 -9.06 -3.92 -8.55
CA LYS A 107 -10.49 -3.62 -8.71
C LYS A 107 -11.11 -3.06 -7.42
N LYS A 108 -10.56 -3.42 -6.28
CA LYS A 108 -11.00 -2.97 -4.94
C LYS A 108 -10.17 -1.79 -4.40
N GLY A 109 -9.26 -1.22 -5.19
CA GLY A 109 -8.40 -0.10 -4.78
C GLY A 109 -7.22 -0.51 -3.89
N TYR A 110 -6.86 -1.80 -3.86
CA TYR A 110 -5.70 -2.31 -3.15
C TYR A 110 -4.52 -2.56 -4.09
N PHE A 111 -3.32 -2.55 -3.55
CA PHE A 111 -2.08 -2.95 -4.21
C PHE A 111 -1.58 -4.27 -3.63
N LEU A 112 -1.00 -5.10 -4.49
CA LEU A 112 -0.26 -6.27 -4.05
C LEU A 112 1.20 -5.89 -3.82
N GLY A 113 1.68 -6.04 -2.59
CA GLY A 113 3.08 -5.95 -2.23
C GLY A 113 3.70 -7.35 -2.16
N LEU A 114 5.00 -7.47 -2.44
CA LEU A 114 5.72 -8.72 -2.29
C LEU A 114 6.60 -8.66 -1.02
N LEU A 115 6.46 -9.65 -0.16
CA LEU A 115 7.32 -9.87 1.00
C LEU A 115 8.23 -11.05 0.69
N ASP A 116 9.49 -10.74 0.31
CA ASP A 116 10.51 -11.76 0.04
C ASP A 116 11.01 -12.35 1.36
N LEU A 117 10.69 -13.62 1.57
CA LEU A 117 11.00 -14.32 2.80
C LEU A 117 12.42 -14.89 2.75
N ASP A 118 13.10 -14.79 3.88
CA ASP A 118 14.41 -15.43 4.09
C ASP A 118 14.32 -16.95 3.95
N ARG A 119 15.42 -17.60 3.60
CA ARG A 119 15.50 -19.06 3.50
C ARG A 119 15.46 -19.75 4.86
N SER A 120 15.92 -19.07 5.91
CA SER A 120 15.78 -19.55 7.27
C SER A 120 14.32 -19.43 7.69
N LYS A 121 13.74 -20.51 8.19
CA LYS A 121 12.34 -20.53 8.66
C LYS A 121 12.12 -19.56 9.80
N GLU A 122 13.09 -19.44 10.70
CA GLU A 122 13.04 -18.56 11.87
C GLU A 122 12.97 -17.10 11.43
N LYS A 123 13.79 -16.71 10.47
CA LYS A 123 13.78 -15.34 9.92
C LYS A 123 12.52 -15.06 9.10
N ALA A 124 12.06 -16.03 8.32
CA ALA A 124 10.81 -15.91 7.58
C ALA A 124 9.60 -15.72 8.51
N GLU A 125 9.54 -16.47 9.61
CA GLU A 125 8.54 -16.34 10.66
C GLU A 125 8.56 -14.93 11.26
N GLU A 126 9.75 -14.45 11.64
CA GLU A 126 9.93 -13.10 12.18
C GLU A 126 9.48 -12.02 11.18
N GLN A 127 9.83 -12.16 9.89
CA GLN A 127 9.42 -11.23 8.85
C GLN A 127 7.90 -11.15 8.69
N ILE A 128 7.20 -12.30 8.71
CA ILE A 128 5.74 -12.36 8.61
C ILE A 128 5.09 -11.73 9.85
N ILE A 129 5.53 -12.11 11.05
CA ILE A 129 5.01 -11.57 12.31
C ILE A 129 5.20 -10.05 12.36
N ASN A 130 6.39 -9.56 12.00
CA ASN A 130 6.67 -8.13 11.94
C ASN A 130 5.80 -7.39 10.92
N ALA A 131 5.50 -8.00 9.77
CA ALA A 131 4.63 -7.40 8.76
C ALA A 131 3.19 -7.23 9.28
N ILE A 132 2.67 -8.23 9.99
CA ILE A 132 1.34 -8.21 10.62
C ILE A 132 1.29 -7.14 11.73
N GLN A 133 2.22 -7.18 12.67
CA GLN A 133 2.22 -6.32 13.86
C GLN A 133 2.50 -4.85 13.53
N SER A 134 3.33 -4.57 12.53
CA SER A 134 3.67 -3.20 12.14
C SER A 134 2.60 -2.51 11.30
N LYS A 135 1.49 -3.18 10.98
CA LYS A 135 0.39 -2.67 10.14
C LYS A 135 0.86 -2.10 8.80
N LYS A 136 1.91 -2.70 8.23
CA LYS A 136 2.43 -2.32 6.91
C LYS A 136 1.46 -2.69 5.78
N ALA A 137 0.54 -3.61 6.06
CA ALA A 137 -0.46 -4.08 5.14
C ALA A 137 -1.81 -4.23 5.83
N ASP A 138 -2.87 -4.30 5.05
CA ASP A 138 -4.24 -4.53 5.51
C ASP A 138 -4.63 -6.00 5.43
N GLY A 139 -3.79 -6.83 4.84
CA GLY A 139 -3.96 -8.27 4.74
C GLY A 139 -2.73 -8.94 4.17
N ILE A 140 -2.68 -10.26 4.23
CA ILE A 140 -1.56 -11.05 3.75
C ILE A 140 -2.01 -12.35 3.08
N LEU A 141 -1.39 -12.67 1.94
CA LEU A 141 -1.42 -13.98 1.31
C LEU A 141 -0.13 -14.67 1.68
N ILE A 142 -0.19 -15.83 2.32
CA ILE A 142 0.99 -16.53 2.82
C ILE A 142 1.10 -17.88 2.10
N ASN A 143 2.27 -18.18 1.54
CA ASN A 143 2.54 -19.53 1.09
C ASN A 143 2.51 -20.47 2.32
N GLY A 144 1.65 -21.49 2.28
CA GLY A 144 1.40 -22.41 3.40
C GLY A 144 2.63 -23.11 3.94
N HIS A 145 3.69 -23.23 3.11
CA HIS A 145 4.99 -23.75 3.55
C HIS A 145 5.61 -22.95 4.72
N TYR A 146 5.29 -21.65 4.82
CA TYR A 146 5.85 -20.76 5.85
C TYR A 146 4.94 -20.57 7.05
N VAL A 147 3.74 -21.16 7.04
CA VAL A 147 2.80 -21.02 8.17
C VAL A 147 3.30 -21.89 9.33
N THR A 148 3.53 -21.25 10.47
CA THR A 148 3.94 -21.89 11.72
C THR A 148 2.91 -21.66 12.82
N PRO A 149 2.90 -22.44 13.91
CA PRO A 149 2.01 -22.20 15.05
C PRO A 149 2.14 -20.81 15.66
N ALA A 150 3.32 -20.20 15.60
CA ALA A 150 3.54 -18.83 16.07
C ALA A 150 2.83 -17.81 15.18
N ILE A 151 2.91 -17.98 13.86
CA ILE A 151 2.19 -17.13 12.89
C ILE A 151 0.68 -17.30 13.06
N GLU A 152 0.18 -18.52 13.15
CA GLU A 152 -1.25 -18.79 13.38
C GLU A 152 -1.76 -18.10 14.65
N LYS A 153 -1.01 -18.20 15.74
CA LYS A 153 -1.33 -17.53 17.01
C LYS A 153 -1.44 -16.01 16.85
N VAL A 154 -0.53 -15.39 16.09
CA VAL A 154 -0.55 -13.94 15.86
C VAL A 154 -1.71 -13.55 14.97
N LEU A 155 -1.99 -14.29 13.90
CA LEU A 155 -3.11 -14.05 13.00
C LEU A 155 -4.45 -14.09 13.74
N LEU A 156 -4.65 -15.11 14.57
CA LEU A 156 -5.86 -15.27 15.38
C LEU A 156 -5.98 -14.18 16.45
N ALA A 157 -4.90 -13.86 17.13
CA ALA A 157 -4.90 -12.84 18.19
C ALA A 157 -5.17 -11.42 17.68
N THR A 158 -4.83 -11.13 16.42
CA THR A 158 -4.97 -9.80 15.81
C THR A 158 -6.17 -9.69 14.88
N ASP A 159 -6.88 -10.78 14.60
CA ASP A 159 -7.92 -10.87 13.58
C ASP A 159 -7.46 -10.29 12.23
N PHE A 160 -6.19 -10.54 11.89
CA PHE A 160 -5.57 -9.97 10.70
C PHE A 160 -6.05 -10.69 9.43
N PRO A 161 -6.57 -9.97 8.41
CA PRO A 161 -7.06 -10.58 7.18
C PRO A 161 -5.95 -11.38 6.48
N HIS A 162 -6.16 -12.67 6.28
CA HIS A 162 -5.16 -13.54 5.68
C HIS A 162 -5.76 -14.65 4.83
N ILE A 163 -4.96 -15.15 3.89
CA ILE A 163 -5.22 -16.36 3.10
C ILE A 163 -3.94 -17.17 3.06
N CYS A 164 -4.03 -18.46 3.38
CA CYS A 164 -2.96 -19.42 3.17
C CYS A 164 -3.10 -20.06 1.79
N ILE A 165 -2.02 -20.08 1.02
CA ILE A 165 -1.99 -20.62 -0.36
C ILE A 165 -1.11 -21.86 -0.37
N GLY A 166 -1.68 -22.97 -0.80
CA GLY A 166 -1.01 -24.27 -0.79
C GLY A 166 -0.92 -24.89 0.60
N LYS A 167 -0.27 -26.07 0.65
CA LYS A 167 0.03 -26.82 1.89
C LYS A 167 1.53 -26.89 2.11
#